data_9072d44fe20f4f6d33090c80e9fdb2fb
#
_entry.id   9072d44fe20f4f6d33090c80e9fdb2fb
#
_cell.length_a   1.000
_cell.length_b   1.000
_cell.length_c   1.000
_cell.angle_alpha   90.00
_cell.angle_beta   90.00
_cell.angle_gamma   90.00
#
_symmetry.space_group_name_H-M   'P 1'
#
loop_
_entity.id
_entity.type
_entity.pdbx_description
1 polymer ?
#
loop_
_entity_poly.entity_id
_entity_poly.type
_entity_poly.pdbx_seq_one_letter_code
_entity_poly.pdbx_strand_id
1 'polypeptide(L)'
;MTEFNPIDHPHRRYNPLSGQWVLVSPHRAKRPWQGQQEAVPTETLPAHDPDCFLCPGNARITGDRNPDYRGTYVFTNDFAALLSDTPPAPDSQDPLMRSQSARGVSRVICFSPDHSKTLPELTLPALEQVIAAWQAQTDELGKHYPWVQLFENKGAAMGCSNPHPHGQVWANSFLPNEAEREDRLQHAYFREHASPLLLDYAQRELAAGERIVVNTEHWLAVVPYWAAWPFETLLLPKAAVQRITDLSAAQSQDLALALKKLTSRYDNLFQCSFPYSMGWHGAPFNGADNRHWQLHAHFYTPLLRSASVRKFMVGYEMLAEAQRDLTAEQAAERLRAVSDIHYREAGAQA
;
A
#
# COMPACT_ATOMS: atom_id res chain seq x y z
N MET A 1 28.71 -32.13 5.22
CA MET A 1 28.19 -30.75 5.46
C MET A 1 26.79 -30.72 4.92
N THR A 2 25.81 -30.29 5.73
CA THR A 2 24.43 -30.13 5.26
C THR A 2 24.40 -29.00 4.21
N GLU A 3 23.82 -29.28 3.05
CA GLU A 3 23.64 -28.31 1.99
C GLU A 3 22.71 -27.16 2.46
N PHE A 4 22.98 -25.92 2.02
CA PHE A 4 22.15 -24.77 2.35
C PHE A 4 20.78 -24.92 1.71
N ASN A 5 19.73 -24.79 2.55
CA ASN A 5 18.33 -24.83 2.10
C ASN A 5 17.61 -23.56 2.60
N PRO A 6 17.17 -22.65 1.72
CA PRO A 6 16.50 -21.40 2.11
C PRO A 6 15.13 -21.59 2.78
N ILE A 7 14.54 -22.81 2.69
CA ILE A 7 13.26 -23.13 3.35
C ILE A 7 13.47 -23.44 4.84
N ASP A 8 14.66 -23.87 5.25
CA ASP A 8 14.96 -24.32 6.62
C ASP A 8 16.03 -23.44 7.32
N HIS A 9 16.98 -22.91 6.57
CA HIS A 9 18.13 -22.22 7.13
C HIS A 9 17.93 -20.69 7.21
N PRO A 10 18.34 -20.04 8.31
CA PRO A 10 18.35 -18.59 8.39
C PRO A 10 19.24 -17.98 7.29
N HIS A 11 18.76 -16.92 6.69
CA HIS A 11 19.49 -16.19 5.65
C HIS A 11 19.00 -14.74 5.58
N ARG A 12 19.73 -13.91 4.84
CA ARG A 12 19.36 -12.51 4.60
C ARG A 12 18.98 -12.31 3.14
N ARG A 13 17.93 -11.52 2.89
CA ARG A 13 17.48 -11.11 1.56
C ARG A 13 17.64 -9.60 1.40
N TYR A 14 18.26 -9.19 0.32
CA TYR A 14 18.48 -7.77 0.04
C TYR A 14 17.26 -7.14 -0.62
N ASN A 15 16.84 -5.98 -0.10
CA ASN A 15 15.82 -5.13 -0.69
C ASN A 15 16.47 -4.06 -1.56
N PRO A 16 16.39 -4.16 -2.89
CA PRO A 16 17.04 -3.21 -3.79
C PRO A 16 16.39 -1.83 -3.83
N LEU A 17 15.13 -1.68 -3.38
CA LEU A 17 14.46 -0.39 -3.28
C LEU A 17 14.93 0.41 -2.06
N SER A 18 15.20 -0.25 -0.96
CA SER A 18 15.60 0.42 0.29
C SER A 18 17.11 0.33 0.57
N GLY A 19 17.85 -0.56 -0.10
CA GLY A 19 19.25 -0.84 0.18
C GLY A 19 19.48 -1.60 1.51
N GLN A 20 18.43 -2.18 2.07
CA GLN A 20 18.46 -2.85 3.37
C GLN A 20 18.35 -4.37 3.22
N TRP A 21 18.84 -5.07 4.23
CA TRP A 21 18.70 -6.50 4.35
C TRP A 21 17.53 -6.87 5.26
N VAL A 22 16.89 -8.01 4.96
CA VAL A 22 15.85 -8.62 5.78
C VAL A 22 16.34 -9.98 6.24
N LEU A 23 16.37 -10.23 7.55
CA LEU A 23 16.67 -11.53 8.12
C LEU A 23 15.45 -12.45 7.99
N VAL A 24 15.59 -13.55 7.26
CA VAL A 24 14.57 -14.59 7.08
C VAL A 24 14.96 -15.82 7.90
N SER A 25 14.09 -16.24 8.81
CA SER A 25 14.32 -17.33 9.75
C SER A 25 13.21 -18.39 9.67
N PRO A 26 13.14 -19.21 8.59
CA PRO A 26 12.01 -20.08 8.29
C PRO A 26 11.74 -21.13 9.37
N HIS A 27 12.79 -21.67 10.00
CA HIS A 27 12.68 -22.66 11.07
C HIS A 27 11.85 -22.18 12.28
N ARG A 28 11.79 -20.86 12.52
CA ARG A 28 10.99 -20.25 13.60
C ARG A 28 9.47 -20.31 13.34
N ALA A 29 9.05 -20.47 12.08
CA ALA A 29 7.63 -20.66 11.76
C ALA A 29 7.03 -21.92 12.41
N LYS A 30 7.88 -22.91 12.74
CA LYS A 30 7.50 -24.15 13.44
C LYS A 30 7.27 -23.96 14.96
N ARG A 31 7.57 -22.78 15.52
CA ARG A 31 7.40 -22.50 16.95
C ARG A 31 5.90 -22.46 17.31
N PRO A 32 5.45 -23.22 18.34
CA PRO A 32 4.08 -23.11 18.84
C PRO A 32 3.78 -21.68 19.29
N TRP A 33 2.62 -21.16 18.87
CA TRP A 33 2.16 -19.85 19.33
C TRP A 33 1.47 -20.00 20.69
N GLN A 34 1.94 -19.28 21.69
CA GLN A 34 1.38 -19.23 23.04
C GLN A 34 0.89 -17.82 23.41
N GLY A 35 0.87 -16.89 22.45
CA GLY A 35 0.44 -15.51 22.68
C GLY A 35 -1.09 -15.37 22.68
N GLN A 36 -1.53 -14.18 23.05
CA GLN A 36 -2.94 -13.81 23.11
C GLN A 36 -3.61 -13.94 21.74
N GLN A 37 -4.80 -14.52 21.70
CA GLN A 37 -5.72 -14.50 20.56
C GLN A 37 -6.91 -13.62 20.96
N GLU A 38 -7.12 -12.53 20.22
CA GLU A 38 -8.29 -11.68 20.40
C GLU A 38 -9.42 -12.16 19.48
N ALA A 39 -10.66 -12.07 19.95
CA ALA A 39 -11.81 -12.31 19.10
C ALA A 39 -11.87 -11.27 17.98
N VAL A 40 -12.12 -11.71 16.76
CA VAL A 40 -12.34 -10.80 15.62
C VAL A 40 -13.76 -10.24 15.75
N PRO A 41 -13.95 -8.93 15.84
CA PRO A 41 -15.29 -8.36 15.81
C PRO A 41 -15.97 -8.69 14.47
N THR A 42 -17.12 -9.32 14.53
CA THR A 42 -17.98 -9.59 13.36
C THR A 42 -19.02 -8.47 13.19
N GLU A 43 -18.64 -7.24 13.46
CA GLU A 43 -19.56 -6.12 13.30
C GLU A 43 -19.94 -5.92 11.83
N THR A 44 -21.23 -5.97 11.57
CA THR A 44 -21.80 -5.54 10.30
C THR A 44 -22.06 -4.04 10.38
N LEU A 45 -21.24 -3.27 9.69
CA LEU A 45 -21.41 -1.81 9.63
C LEU A 45 -22.66 -1.46 8.81
N PRO A 46 -23.40 -0.38 9.17
CA PRO A 46 -24.52 0.11 8.36
C PRO A 46 -24.00 0.73 7.05
N ALA A 47 -24.82 0.73 6.02
CA ALA A 47 -24.48 1.40 4.75
C ALA A 47 -24.32 2.93 4.89
N HIS A 48 -25.00 3.53 5.88
CA HIS A 48 -24.86 4.93 6.28
C HIS A 48 -24.86 4.99 7.81
N ASP A 49 -23.86 5.64 8.38
CA ASP A 49 -23.73 5.90 9.81
C ASP A 49 -23.96 7.41 10.05
N PRO A 50 -25.01 7.82 10.80
CA PRO A 50 -25.32 9.22 11.02
C PRO A 50 -24.23 9.97 11.82
N ASP A 51 -23.39 9.25 12.57
CA ASP A 51 -22.31 9.82 13.38
C ASP A 51 -20.96 9.83 12.64
N CYS A 52 -20.89 9.28 11.43
CA CYS A 52 -19.68 9.24 10.63
C CYS A 52 -19.43 10.58 9.93
N PHE A 53 -18.28 11.21 10.18
CA PHE A 53 -17.85 12.46 9.53
C PHE A 53 -17.60 12.34 8.02
N LEU A 54 -17.53 11.13 7.48
CA LEU A 54 -17.23 10.88 6.07
C LEU A 54 -18.48 10.52 5.25
N CYS A 55 -19.57 10.06 5.87
CA CYS A 55 -20.78 9.69 5.16
C CYS A 55 -21.40 10.85 4.37
N PRO A 56 -22.06 10.59 3.22
CA PRO A 56 -22.77 11.61 2.46
C PRO A 56 -23.78 12.37 3.32
N GLY A 57 -23.86 13.70 3.14
CA GLY A 57 -24.80 14.57 3.83
C GLY A 57 -24.49 14.84 5.31
N ASN A 58 -23.54 14.16 5.92
CA ASN A 58 -23.17 14.38 7.33
C ASN A 58 -22.30 15.63 7.52
N ALA A 59 -22.33 16.18 8.73
CA ALA A 59 -21.44 17.25 9.13
C ALA A 59 -20.04 16.69 9.44
N ARG A 60 -19.01 17.38 8.96
CA ARG A 60 -17.61 17.15 9.36
C ARG A 60 -17.32 17.83 10.70
N ILE A 61 -16.16 17.53 11.26
CA ILE A 61 -15.71 18.08 12.55
C ILE A 61 -15.63 19.62 12.54
N THR A 62 -15.31 20.22 11.40
CA THR A 62 -15.28 21.68 11.19
C THR A 62 -16.66 22.33 11.15
N GLY A 63 -17.73 21.53 11.05
CA GLY A 63 -19.10 22.00 10.86
C GLY A 63 -19.54 22.07 9.39
N ASP A 64 -18.61 21.95 8.44
CA ASP A 64 -18.94 21.82 7.01
C ASP A 64 -19.76 20.56 6.76
N ARG A 65 -20.62 20.57 5.75
CA ARG A 65 -21.38 19.39 5.35
C ARG A 65 -20.80 18.74 4.11
N ASN A 66 -20.65 17.41 4.17
CA ASN A 66 -20.41 16.64 2.96
C ASN A 66 -21.61 16.77 2.00
N PRO A 67 -21.37 16.87 0.69
CA PRO A 67 -22.45 16.72 -0.29
C PRO A 67 -23.07 15.33 -0.22
N ASP A 68 -24.25 15.15 -0.81
CA ASP A 68 -24.85 13.83 -1.01
C ASP A 68 -24.17 13.13 -2.20
N TYR A 69 -22.89 12.77 -2.01
CA TYR A 69 -22.09 12.15 -3.06
C TYR A 69 -22.51 10.68 -3.30
N ARG A 70 -22.42 10.26 -4.57
CA ARG A 70 -22.84 8.91 -5.02
C ARG A 70 -21.70 8.05 -5.59
N GLY A 71 -20.48 8.56 -5.57
CA GLY A 71 -19.29 7.87 -6.01
C GLY A 71 -18.14 8.22 -5.07
N THR A 72 -16.96 8.54 -5.60
CA THR A 72 -15.84 9.07 -4.82
C THR A 72 -16.07 10.54 -4.43
N TYR A 73 -15.57 10.91 -3.27
CA TYR A 73 -15.60 12.30 -2.79
C TYR A 73 -14.25 12.72 -2.23
N VAL A 74 -13.75 13.87 -2.65
CA VAL A 74 -12.45 14.39 -2.24
C VAL A 74 -12.62 15.74 -1.56
N PHE A 75 -11.95 15.92 -0.43
CA PHE A 75 -11.94 17.19 0.30
C PHE A 75 -10.60 17.40 1.04
N THR A 76 -10.29 18.66 1.35
CA THR A 76 -9.12 18.99 2.16
C THR A 76 -9.31 18.44 3.57
N ASN A 77 -8.32 17.72 4.10
CA ASN A 77 -8.38 17.13 5.43
C ASN A 77 -8.56 18.23 6.49
N ASP A 78 -9.57 18.09 7.35
CA ASP A 78 -9.88 19.04 8.41
C ASP A 78 -8.71 19.21 9.41
N PHE A 79 -7.85 18.19 9.53
CA PHE A 79 -6.62 18.18 10.32
C PHE A 79 -5.41 17.88 9.40
N ALA A 80 -5.21 18.74 8.41
CA ALA A 80 -4.13 18.56 7.45
C ALA A 80 -2.76 18.58 8.13
N ALA A 81 -1.94 17.57 7.86
CA ALA A 81 -0.56 17.53 8.35
C ALA A 81 0.37 18.50 7.62
N LEU A 82 0.00 18.88 6.39
CA LEU A 82 0.73 19.82 5.54
C LEU A 82 -0.16 21.02 5.24
N LEU A 83 0.42 22.22 5.34
CA LEU A 83 -0.23 23.49 5.02
C LEU A 83 0.50 24.14 3.85
N SER A 84 -0.27 24.72 2.91
CA SER A 84 0.29 25.37 1.72
C SER A 84 0.99 26.70 2.02
N ASP A 85 0.62 27.35 3.11
CA ASP A 85 1.07 28.67 3.55
C ASP A 85 2.10 28.63 4.68
N THR A 86 2.65 27.47 5.02
CA THR A 86 3.71 27.33 6.03
C THR A 86 4.85 28.32 5.74
N PRO A 87 5.23 29.21 6.66
CA PRO A 87 6.31 30.16 6.44
C PRO A 87 7.68 29.45 6.32
N PRO A 88 8.69 30.12 5.74
CA PRO A 88 10.04 29.59 5.73
C PRO A 88 10.55 29.32 7.14
N ALA A 89 11.16 28.17 7.36
CA ALA A 89 11.88 27.91 8.61
C ALA A 89 13.14 28.80 8.66
N PRO A 90 13.56 29.25 9.86
CA PRO A 90 14.82 29.98 10.00
C PRO A 90 15.99 29.10 9.61
N ASP A 91 17.00 29.68 8.96
CA ASP A 91 18.25 29.01 8.67
C ASP A 91 18.98 28.64 9.96
N SER A 92 19.27 27.36 10.12
CA SER A 92 20.08 26.88 11.24
C SER A 92 21.50 26.58 10.74
N GLN A 93 22.48 27.18 11.41
CA GLN A 93 23.91 26.87 11.20
C GLN A 93 24.37 25.66 12.04
N ASP A 94 23.51 25.20 12.96
CA ASP A 94 23.81 24.03 13.79
C ASP A 94 23.58 22.74 12.99
N PRO A 95 24.63 21.93 12.74
CA PRO A 95 24.49 20.69 11.98
C PRO A 95 23.67 19.62 12.70
N LEU A 96 23.47 19.73 14.01
CA LEU A 96 22.72 18.76 14.82
C LEU A 96 21.24 19.18 15.04
N MET A 97 20.90 20.45 14.82
CA MET A 97 19.55 21.01 15.05
C MET A 97 19.02 21.66 13.76
N ARG A 98 18.91 20.87 12.69
CA ARG A 98 18.43 21.35 11.38
C ARG A 98 16.93 21.22 11.28
N SER A 99 16.30 22.24 10.74
CA SER A 99 14.86 22.23 10.37
C SER A 99 14.66 22.79 8.98
N GLN A 100 13.58 22.36 8.32
CA GLN A 100 13.16 22.82 7.01
C GLN A 100 11.66 22.99 6.99
N SER A 101 11.15 24.04 6.32
CA SER A 101 9.72 24.19 6.11
C SER A 101 9.14 23.06 5.30
N ALA A 102 8.03 22.51 5.77
CA ALA A 102 7.23 21.53 5.06
C ALA A 102 5.93 22.19 4.57
N ARG A 103 5.85 22.46 3.27
CA ARG A 103 4.62 22.95 2.63
C ARG A 103 3.95 21.83 1.86
N GLY A 104 2.63 21.89 1.79
CA GLY A 104 1.91 20.92 1.02
C GLY A 104 0.40 20.98 1.21
N VAL A 105 -0.24 19.91 0.75
CA VAL A 105 -1.70 19.73 0.84
C VAL A 105 -1.97 18.31 1.31
N SER A 106 -2.94 18.16 2.22
CA SER A 106 -3.46 16.85 2.65
C SER A 106 -4.95 16.79 2.34
N ARG A 107 -5.37 15.78 1.56
CA ARG A 107 -6.80 15.55 1.23
C ARG A 107 -7.22 14.15 1.63
N VAL A 108 -8.52 14.01 1.91
CA VAL A 108 -9.20 12.72 2.12
C VAL A 108 -9.93 12.36 0.82
N ILE A 109 -9.92 11.10 0.47
CA ILE A 109 -10.63 10.53 -0.70
C ILE A 109 -11.58 9.46 -0.16
N CYS A 110 -12.87 9.74 -0.03
CA CYS A 110 -13.88 8.72 0.24
C CYS A 110 -14.05 7.87 -1.01
N PHE A 111 -13.96 6.55 -0.88
CA PHE A 111 -14.01 5.62 -2.00
C PHE A 111 -15.43 5.25 -2.41
N SER A 112 -16.36 5.30 -1.48
CA SER A 112 -17.76 4.91 -1.67
C SER A 112 -18.67 5.72 -0.75
N PRO A 113 -19.93 5.99 -1.14
CA PRO A 113 -20.95 6.52 -0.23
C PRO A 113 -21.39 5.48 0.82
N ASP A 114 -21.16 4.18 0.55
CA ASP A 114 -21.56 3.08 1.43
C ASP A 114 -20.48 2.85 2.50
N HIS A 115 -20.82 3.19 3.74
CA HIS A 115 -19.96 3.10 4.91
C HIS A 115 -19.53 1.67 5.26
N SER A 116 -20.32 0.68 4.85
CA SER A 116 -20.09 -0.74 5.17
C SER A 116 -19.09 -1.44 4.25
N LYS A 117 -18.76 -0.82 3.09
CA LYS A 117 -17.91 -1.42 2.06
C LYS A 117 -16.44 -1.12 2.26
N THR A 118 -15.60 -2.02 1.75
CA THR A 118 -14.15 -1.79 1.60
C THR A 118 -13.74 -2.12 0.16
N LEU A 119 -12.50 -1.83 -0.25
CA LEU A 119 -12.08 -2.02 -1.66
C LEU A 119 -12.45 -3.39 -2.25
N PRO A 120 -12.23 -4.54 -1.57
CA PRO A 120 -12.61 -5.86 -2.13
C PRO A 120 -14.11 -6.04 -2.36
N GLU A 121 -14.96 -5.27 -1.66
CA GLU A 121 -16.43 -5.37 -1.75
C GLU A 121 -17.02 -4.39 -2.77
N LEU A 122 -16.19 -3.46 -3.32
CA LEU A 122 -16.63 -2.55 -4.38
C LEU A 122 -16.79 -3.29 -5.72
N THR A 123 -17.71 -2.82 -6.55
CA THR A 123 -17.80 -3.27 -7.93
C THR A 123 -16.62 -2.77 -8.76
N LEU A 124 -16.31 -3.44 -9.89
CA LEU A 124 -15.26 -2.98 -10.78
C LEU A 124 -15.46 -1.52 -11.25
N PRO A 125 -16.68 -1.09 -11.67
CA PRO A 125 -16.88 0.32 -12.00
C PRO A 125 -16.63 1.30 -10.83
N ALA A 126 -16.94 0.89 -9.59
CA ALA A 126 -16.64 1.72 -8.42
C ALA A 126 -15.12 1.81 -8.14
N LEU A 127 -14.39 0.71 -8.31
CA LEU A 127 -12.92 0.71 -8.23
C LEU A 127 -12.28 1.56 -9.34
N GLU A 128 -12.82 1.53 -10.56
CA GLU A 128 -12.38 2.41 -11.66
C GLU A 128 -12.57 3.89 -11.29
N GLN A 129 -13.67 4.25 -10.61
CA GLN A 129 -13.87 5.61 -10.08
C GLN A 129 -12.82 5.99 -9.02
N VAL A 130 -12.44 5.07 -8.14
CA VAL A 130 -11.36 5.29 -7.17
C VAL A 130 -10.03 5.55 -7.88
N ILE A 131 -9.69 4.74 -8.89
CA ILE A 131 -8.47 4.90 -9.68
C ILE A 131 -8.49 6.25 -10.42
N ALA A 132 -9.62 6.61 -11.04
CA ALA A 132 -9.79 7.90 -11.70
C ALA A 132 -9.60 9.08 -10.71
N ALA A 133 -10.11 8.95 -9.49
CA ALA A 133 -9.88 9.95 -8.44
C ALA A 133 -8.40 10.04 -8.07
N TRP A 134 -7.69 8.92 -7.92
CA TRP A 134 -6.24 8.90 -7.68
C TRP A 134 -5.46 9.59 -8.82
N GLN A 135 -5.80 9.27 -10.08
CA GLN A 135 -5.19 9.91 -11.25
C GLN A 135 -5.43 11.42 -11.28
N ALA A 136 -6.68 11.85 -11.08
CA ALA A 136 -7.06 13.26 -11.08
C ALA A 136 -6.35 14.06 -9.97
N GLN A 137 -6.28 13.51 -8.75
CA GLN A 137 -5.58 14.15 -7.65
C GLN A 137 -4.07 14.22 -7.89
N THR A 138 -3.48 13.16 -8.46
CA THR A 138 -2.05 13.14 -8.79
C THR A 138 -1.73 14.14 -9.91
N ASP A 139 -2.55 14.23 -10.96
CA ASP A 139 -2.37 15.19 -12.04
C ASP A 139 -2.48 16.65 -11.58
N GLU A 140 -3.50 16.93 -10.77
CA GLU A 140 -3.72 18.28 -10.21
C GLU A 140 -2.57 18.71 -9.32
N LEU A 141 -2.24 17.90 -8.31
CA LEU A 141 -1.26 18.24 -7.28
C LEU A 141 0.19 18.18 -7.81
N GLY A 142 0.48 17.29 -8.74
CA GLY A 142 1.79 17.17 -9.38
C GLY A 142 2.21 18.39 -10.20
N LYS A 143 1.27 19.27 -10.57
CA LYS A 143 1.56 20.58 -11.21
C LYS A 143 2.21 21.57 -10.24
N HIS A 144 2.07 21.36 -8.94
CA HIS A 144 2.47 22.30 -7.90
C HIS A 144 3.49 21.72 -6.90
N TYR A 145 3.54 20.39 -6.77
CA TYR A 145 4.35 19.70 -5.78
C TYR A 145 5.20 18.61 -6.42
N PRO A 146 6.48 18.48 -6.04
CA PRO A 146 7.38 17.46 -6.59
C PRO A 146 7.02 16.03 -6.17
N TRP A 147 6.25 15.84 -5.08
CA TRP A 147 5.82 14.54 -4.61
C TRP A 147 4.34 14.52 -4.27
N VAL A 148 3.63 13.50 -4.74
CA VAL A 148 2.22 13.25 -4.45
C VAL A 148 2.08 11.81 -3.96
N GLN A 149 1.80 11.64 -2.67
CA GLN A 149 1.64 10.35 -2.01
C GLN A 149 0.17 10.01 -1.87
N LEU A 150 -0.28 9.00 -2.62
CA LEU A 150 -1.57 8.35 -2.42
C LEU A 150 -1.39 7.19 -1.45
N PHE A 151 -2.27 7.06 -0.45
CA PHE A 151 -2.21 5.95 0.50
C PHE A 151 -3.57 5.66 1.15
N GLU A 152 -3.72 4.46 1.67
CA GLU A 152 -4.84 4.00 2.48
C GLU A 152 -4.33 3.27 3.71
N ASN A 153 -4.94 3.53 4.86
CA ASN A 153 -4.83 2.71 6.05
C ASN A 153 -6.18 2.02 6.29
N LYS A 154 -6.25 0.72 6.07
CA LYS A 154 -7.46 -0.09 6.31
C LYS A 154 -7.37 -0.76 7.66
N GLY A 155 -8.40 -0.55 8.48
CA GLY A 155 -8.56 -1.19 9.78
C GLY A 155 -7.82 -0.51 10.94
N ALA A 156 -8.39 -0.60 12.15
CA ALA A 156 -7.86 0.03 13.35
C ALA A 156 -6.43 -0.43 13.70
N ALA A 157 -6.06 -1.67 13.33
CA ALA A 157 -4.70 -2.20 13.53
C ALA A 157 -3.63 -1.44 12.75
N MET A 158 -4.01 -0.72 11.69
CA MET A 158 -3.12 0.13 10.89
C MET A 158 -3.34 1.63 11.16
N GLY A 159 -3.96 1.98 12.29
CA GLY A 159 -4.19 3.37 12.68
C GLY A 159 -5.36 4.05 11.97
N CYS A 160 -6.22 3.31 11.28
CA CYS A 160 -7.45 3.86 10.72
C CYS A 160 -8.45 4.17 11.83
N SER A 161 -8.81 5.45 12.00
CA SER A 161 -9.72 5.91 13.04
C SER A 161 -11.20 5.91 12.61
N ASN A 162 -11.49 5.83 11.31
CA ASN A 162 -12.82 5.84 10.75
C ASN A 162 -13.00 4.64 9.79
N PRO A 163 -13.97 3.75 10.03
CA PRO A 163 -14.18 2.57 9.21
C PRO A 163 -14.76 2.84 7.82
N HIS A 164 -15.32 4.05 7.58
CA HIS A 164 -15.77 4.45 6.24
C HIS A 164 -14.65 4.29 5.20
N PRO A 165 -14.88 3.68 4.04
CA PRO A 165 -13.82 3.40 3.07
C PRO A 165 -13.22 4.69 2.51
N HIS A 166 -11.98 4.96 2.87
CA HIS A 166 -11.28 6.16 2.45
C HIS A 166 -9.78 5.97 2.36
N GLY A 167 -9.15 6.74 1.51
CA GLY A 167 -7.71 6.95 1.45
C GLY A 167 -7.37 8.42 1.60
N GLN A 168 -6.10 8.72 1.46
CA GLN A 168 -5.59 10.08 1.53
C GLN A 168 -4.63 10.37 0.38
N VAL A 169 -4.48 11.64 0.05
CA VAL A 169 -3.40 12.15 -0.78
C VAL A 169 -2.69 13.29 -0.08
N TRP A 170 -1.39 13.15 0.06
CA TRP A 170 -0.52 14.20 0.58
C TRP A 170 0.46 14.61 -0.50
N ALA A 171 0.49 15.90 -0.79
CA ALA A 171 1.44 16.48 -1.75
C ALA A 171 2.44 17.36 -1.02
N ASN A 172 3.73 17.13 -1.24
CA ASN A 172 4.83 17.74 -0.49
C ASN A 172 5.67 18.63 -1.37
N SER A 173 6.19 19.74 -0.80
CA SER A 173 7.20 20.59 -1.44
C SER A 173 8.61 19.99 -1.43
N PHE A 174 8.78 18.80 -0.95
CA PHE A 174 10.04 18.05 -0.85
C PHE A 174 9.83 16.59 -1.20
N LEU A 175 10.90 15.87 -1.53
CA LEU A 175 10.87 14.42 -1.73
C LEU A 175 11.04 13.74 -0.36
N PRO A 176 10.07 12.90 0.09
CA PRO A 176 10.19 12.17 1.36
C PRO A 176 11.34 11.16 1.35
N ASN A 177 11.84 10.82 2.54
CA ASN A 177 13.02 9.96 2.71
C ASN A 177 12.95 8.62 1.96
N GLU A 178 11.79 7.94 1.99
CA GLU A 178 11.64 6.64 1.31
C GLU A 178 11.69 6.83 -0.21
N ALA A 179 10.97 7.82 -0.73
CA ALA A 179 10.97 8.15 -2.16
C ALA A 179 12.36 8.59 -2.64
N GLU A 180 13.09 9.40 -1.86
CA GLU A 180 14.47 9.80 -2.19
C GLU A 180 15.41 8.60 -2.22
N ARG A 181 15.25 7.67 -1.28
CA ARG A 181 16.05 6.44 -1.23
C ARG A 181 15.78 5.55 -2.44
N GLU A 182 14.51 5.36 -2.79
CA GLU A 182 14.10 4.59 -3.96
C GLU A 182 14.56 5.25 -5.26
N ASP A 183 14.42 6.57 -5.39
CA ASP A 183 14.90 7.33 -6.54
C ASP A 183 16.39 7.07 -6.79
N ARG A 184 17.19 7.23 -5.76
CA ARG A 184 18.65 7.02 -5.82
C ARG A 184 19.02 5.59 -6.21
N LEU A 185 18.35 4.59 -5.65
CA LEU A 185 18.69 3.18 -5.88
C LEU A 185 18.17 2.69 -7.25
N GLN A 186 16.97 3.09 -7.65
CA GLN A 186 16.45 2.80 -8.98
C GLN A 186 17.28 3.51 -10.06
N HIS A 187 17.71 4.75 -9.83
CA HIS A 187 18.58 5.47 -10.75
C HIS A 187 19.97 4.80 -10.86
N ALA A 188 20.57 4.32 -9.76
CA ALA A 188 21.81 3.59 -9.79
C ALA A 188 21.69 2.30 -10.62
N TYR A 189 20.63 1.53 -10.40
CA TYR A 189 20.33 0.33 -11.17
C TYR A 189 20.16 0.62 -12.66
N PHE A 190 19.37 1.66 -12.99
CA PHE A 190 19.11 2.04 -14.39
C PHE A 190 20.39 2.45 -15.13
N ARG A 191 21.30 3.14 -14.46
CA ARG A 191 22.62 3.49 -15.04
C ARG A 191 23.47 2.29 -15.38
N GLU A 192 23.38 1.23 -14.61
CA GLU A 192 24.15 -0.01 -14.79
C GLU A 192 23.52 -0.93 -15.82
N HIS A 193 22.19 -1.05 -15.81
CA HIS A 193 21.44 -2.06 -16.58
C HIS A 193 20.63 -1.50 -17.76
N ALA A 194 20.52 -0.17 -17.90
CA ALA A 194 19.70 0.52 -18.91
C ALA A 194 18.21 0.09 -18.91
N SER A 195 17.70 -0.40 -17.77
CA SER A 195 16.33 -0.85 -17.55
C SER A 195 15.84 -0.46 -16.16
N PRO A 196 14.55 -0.14 -15.97
CA PRO A 196 14.00 0.11 -14.64
C PRO A 196 14.09 -1.14 -13.75
N LEU A 197 14.54 -0.95 -12.50
CA LEU A 197 14.75 -2.03 -11.53
C LEU A 197 13.52 -2.93 -11.35
N LEU A 198 12.37 -2.32 -11.11
CA LEU A 198 11.13 -3.07 -10.85
C LEU A 198 10.53 -3.69 -12.11
N LEU A 199 10.81 -3.17 -13.29
CA LEU A 199 10.42 -3.82 -14.54
C LEU A 199 11.18 -5.14 -14.74
N ASP A 200 12.50 -5.12 -14.54
CA ASP A 200 13.32 -6.34 -14.59
C ASP A 200 12.95 -7.31 -13.48
N TYR A 201 12.61 -6.79 -12.30
CA TYR A 201 12.12 -7.62 -11.19
C TYR A 201 10.81 -8.31 -11.55
N ALA A 202 9.83 -7.59 -12.13
CA ALA A 202 8.58 -8.18 -12.59
C ALA A 202 8.79 -9.32 -13.60
N GLN A 203 9.71 -9.14 -14.53
CA GLN A 203 10.04 -10.19 -15.51
C GLN A 203 10.62 -11.43 -14.84
N ARG A 204 11.50 -11.26 -13.86
CA ARG A 204 12.08 -12.39 -13.08
C ARG A 204 11.02 -13.12 -12.27
N GLU A 205 10.10 -12.39 -11.65
CA GLU A 205 8.99 -13.00 -10.90
C GLU A 205 8.02 -13.76 -11.83
N LEU A 206 7.73 -13.21 -13.02
CA LEU A 206 6.92 -13.90 -14.03
C LEU A 206 7.58 -15.20 -14.51
N ALA A 207 8.90 -15.20 -14.69
CA ALA A 207 9.65 -16.38 -15.09
C ALA A 207 9.73 -17.44 -13.97
N ALA A 208 9.90 -17.02 -12.71
CA ALA A 208 9.99 -17.92 -11.57
C ALA A 208 8.63 -18.48 -11.13
N GLY A 209 7.56 -17.66 -11.14
CA GLY A 209 6.20 -18.05 -10.77
C GLY A 209 5.96 -18.32 -9.28
N GLU A 210 7.00 -18.25 -8.44
CA GLU A 210 6.94 -18.72 -7.05
C GLU A 210 6.20 -17.74 -6.12
N ARG A 211 6.39 -16.42 -6.29
CA ARG A 211 5.91 -15.38 -5.38
C ARG A 211 4.75 -14.56 -5.94
N ILE A 212 4.21 -14.96 -7.09
CA ILE A 212 3.05 -14.30 -7.71
C ILE A 212 1.80 -14.59 -6.90
N VAL A 213 1.03 -13.54 -6.59
CA VAL A 213 -0.27 -13.60 -5.92
C VAL A 213 -1.40 -13.33 -6.92
N VAL A 214 -1.27 -12.29 -7.74
CA VAL A 214 -2.22 -11.93 -8.80
C VAL A 214 -1.44 -11.66 -10.08
N ASN A 215 -1.95 -12.19 -11.19
CA ASN A 215 -1.39 -11.97 -12.52
C ASN A 215 -2.56 -11.72 -13.49
N THR A 216 -2.73 -10.47 -13.91
CA THR A 216 -3.73 -10.04 -14.90
C THR A 216 -3.04 -9.66 -16.21
N GLU A 217 -3.74 -9.11 -17.16
CA GLU A 217 -3.15 -8.74 -18.46
C GLU A 217 -2.01 -7.75 -18.31
N HIS A 218 -2.21 -6.67 -17.54
CA HIS A 218 -1.25 -5.57 -17.39
C HIS A 218 -0.56 -5.50 -16.03
N TRP A 219 -1.07 -6.19 -15.01
CA TRP A 219 -0.60 -6.06 -13.63
C TRP A 219 -0.10 -7.35 -13.03
N LEU A 220 0.85 -7.20 -12.12
CA LEU A 220 1.45 -8.26 -11.35
C LEU A 220 1.45 -7.87 -9.87
N ALA A 221 0.87 -8.70 -8.99
CA ALA A 221 1.04 -8.60 -7.56
C ALA A 221 1.88 -9.77 -7.07
N VAL A 222 2.95 -9.47 -6.35
CA VAL A 222 3.89 -10.47 -5.80
C VAL A 222 4.11 -10.23 -4.31
N VAL A 223 4.43 -11.29 -3.56
CA VAL A 223 5.12 -11.12 -2.29
C VAL A 223 6.59 -10.89 -2.62
N PRO A 224 7.16 -9.69 -2.41
CA PRO A 224 8.50 -9.42 -2.86
C PRO A 224 9.51 -10.34 -2.17
N TYR A 225 10.59 -10.72 -2.89
CA TYR A 225 11.64 -11.61 -2.40
C TYR A 225 12.19 -11.17 -1.04
N TRP A 226 12.20 -9.86 -0.81
CA TRP A 226 12.67 -9.18 0.39
C TRP A 226 11.55 -8.77 1.36
N ALA A 227 10.36 -9.35 1.25
CA ALA A 227 9.22 -8.98 2.09
C ALA A 227 9.58 -8.95 3.57
N ALA A 228 9.28 -7.83 4.23
CA ALA A 228 9.54 -7.61 5.65
C ALA A 228 8.28 -7.80 6.51
N TRP A 229 7.07 -7.53 5.98
CA TRP A 229 5.81 -7.79 6.66
C TRP A 229 5.22 -9.16 6.26
N PRO A 230 4.37 -9.80 7.09
CA PRO A 230 3.94 -11.20 6.89
C PRO A 230 3.37 -11.54 5.52
N PHE A 231 2.45 -10.76 5.02
CA PHE A 231 1.83 -10.91 3.70
C PHE A 231 1.99 -9.65 2.88
N GLU A 232 3.13 -8.99 3.04
CA GLU A 232 3.51 -7.85 2.22
C GLU A 232 3.38 -8.18 0.75
N THR A 233 2.76 -7.29 -0.03
CA THR A 233 2.78 -7.42 -1.48
C THR A 233 3.22 -6.13 -2.15
N LEU A 234 3.76 -6.31 -3.34
CA LEU A 234 4.11 -5.28 -4.30
C LEU A 234 3.22 -5.47 -5.52
N LEU A 235 2.46 -4.44 -5.87
CA LEU A 235 1.62 -4.40 -7.07
C LEU A 235 2.25 -3.46 -8.08
N LEU A 236 2.54 -3.95 -9.29
CA LEU A 236 3.24 -3.18 -10.32
C LEU A 236 2.74 -3.52 -11.73
N PRO A 237 2.80 -2.58 -12.69
CA PRO A 237 2.50 -2.86 -14.08
C PRO A 237 3.61 -3.68 -14.73
N LYS A 238 3.25 -4.56 -15.66
CA LYS A 238 4.18 -5.38 -16.44
C LYS A 238 4.91 -4.61 -17.52
N ALA A 239 4.40 -3.45 -17.91
CA ALA A 239 5.03 -2.53 -18.86
C ALA A 239 5.68 -1.35 -18.11
N ALA A 240 6.58 -0.66 -18.77
CA ALA A 240 7.19 0.56 -18.24
C ALA A 240 6.14 1.67 -18.09
N VAL A 241 5.88 2.06 -16.84
CA VAL A 241 4.96 3.14 -16.47
C VAL A 241 5.58 3.90 -15.30
N GLN A 242 5.73 5.21 -15.42
CA GLN A 242 6.39 6.01 -14.38
C GLN A 242 5.43 6.49 -13.29
N ARG A 243 4.18 6.83 -13.64
CA ARG A 243 3.19 7.42 -12.74
C ARG A 243 1.80 6.83 -12.97
N ILE A 244 0.95 6.94 -11.99
CA ILE A 244 -0.46 6.50 -12.12
C ILE A 244 -1.21 7.31 -13.19
N THR A 245 -0.77 8.54 -13.46
CA THR A 245 -1.29 9.41 -14.55
C THR A 245 -0.91 8.96 -15.94
N ASP A 246 0.10 8.10 -16.07
CA ASP A 246 0.61 7.62 -17.36
C ASP A 246 -0.08 6.32 -17.80
N LEU A 247 -0.99 5.78 -16.98
CA LEU A 247 -1.74 4.57 -17.30
C LEU A 247 -2.68 4.79 -18.47
N SER A 248 -2.69 3.87 -19.42
CA SER A 248 -3.74 3.79 -20.44
C SER A 248 -5.09 3.40 -19.82
N ALA A 249 -6.18 3.60 -20.55
CA ALA A 249 -7.51 3.18 -20.11
C ALA A 249 -7.57 1.68 -19.82
N ALA A 250 -6.95 0.84 -20.66
CA ALA A 250 -6.89 -0.61 -20.48
C ALA A 250 -6.11 -0.99 -19.20
N GLN A 251 -4.99 -0.32 -18.96
CA GLN A 251 -4.21 -0.55 -17.73
C GLN A 251 -4.97 -0.11 -16.48
N SER A 252 -5.74 0.97 -16.54
CA SER A 252 -6.56 1.45 -15.41
C SER A 252 -7.72 0.50 -15.11
N GLN A 253 -8.40 -0.03 -16.13
CA GLN A 253 -9.45 -1.02 -15.97
C GLN A 253 -8.91 -2.33 -15.39
N ASP A 254 -7.79 -2.81 -15.91
CA ASP A 254 -7.15 -4.03 -15.41
C ASP A 254 -6.57 -3.84 -13.99
N LEU A 255 -6.18 -2.60 -13.62
CA LEU A 255 -5.81 -2.27 -12.23
C LEU A 255 -6.98 -2.48 -11.27
N ALA A 256 -8.21 -2.09 -11.65
CA ALA A 256 -9.39 -2.33 -10.83
C ALA A 256 -9.59 -3.84 -10.57
N LEU A 257 -9.41 -4.68 -11.59
CA LEU A 257 -9.47 -6.13 -11.47
C LEU A 257 -8.34 -6.67 -10.57
N ALA A 258 -7.10 -6.20 -10.75
CA ALA A 258 -5.96 -6.64 -9.97
C ALA A 258 -6.11 -6.27 -8.48
N LEU A 259 -6.56 -5.05 -8.19
CA LEU A 259 -6.87 -4.58 -6.83
C LEU A 259 -7.98 -5.41 -6.18
N LYS A 260 -9.10 -5.64 -6.88
CA LYS A 260 -10.20 -6.46 -6.37
C LYS A 260 -9.73 -7.86 -6.01
N LYS A 261 -8.99 -8.52 -6.89
CA LYS A 261 -8.44 -9.86 -6.65
C LYS A 261 -7.47 -9.91 -5.48
N LEU A 262 -6.54 -8.96 -5.40
CA LEU A 262 -5.54 -8.91 -4.34
C LEU A 262 -6.19 -8.69 -2.97
N THR A 263 -7.07 -7.69 -2.86
CA THR A 263 -7.71 -7.33 -1.60
C THR A 263 -8.76 -8.36 -1.17
N SER A 264 -9.44 -9.02 -2.12
CA SER A 264 -10.31 -10.18 -1.82
C SER A 264 -9.50 -11.35 -1.25
N ARG A 265 -8.33 -11.67 -1.80
CA ARG A 265 -7.44 -12.71 -1.23
C ARG A 265 -6.97 -12.37 0.16
N TYR A 266 -6.69 -11.09 0.46
CA TYR A 266 -6.39 -10.66 1.81
C TYR A 266 -7.55 -10.94 2.77
N ASP A 267 -8.76 -10.49 2.46
CA ASP A 267 -9.93 -10.70 3.32
C ASP A 267 -10.26 -12.20 3.46
N ASN A 268 -10.13 -12.97 2.39
CA ASN A 268 -10.37 -14.42 2.38
C ASN A 268 -9.34 -15.22 3.19
N LEU A 269 -8.11 -14.72 3.34
CA LEU A 269 -7.03 -15.44 4.01
C LEU A 269 -7.39 -15.84 5.46
N PHE A 270 -8.09 -14.95 6.17
CA PHE A 270 -8.56 -15.18 7.53
C PHE A 270 -10.06 -14.91 7.71
N GLN A 271 -10.81 -14.75 6.61
CA GLN A 271 -12.26 -14.44 6.58
C GLN A 271 -12.61 -13.23 7.46
N CYS A 272 -11.86 -12.16 7.30
CA CYS A 272 -12.04 -10.91 8.04
C CYS A 272 -11.76 -9.71 7.12
N SER A 273 -12.18 -8.52 7.54
CA SER A 273 -11.71 -7.28 6.93
C SER A 273 -10.20 -7.12 7.24
N PHE A 274 -9.36 -7.61 6.34
CA PHE A 274 -7.92 -7.73 6.53
C PHE A 274 -7.27 -6.35 6.59
N PRO A 275 -6.59 -5.99 7.68
CA PRO A 275 -5.96 -4.69 7.83
C PRO A 275 -4.67 -4.60 7.00
N TYR A 276 -4.48 -3.46 6.35
CA TYR A 276 -3.24 -3.12 5.65
C TYR A 276 -3.00 -1.61 5.61
N SER A 277 -1.76 -1.20 5.42
CA SER A 277 -1.42 0.10 4.86
C SER A 277 -0.94 -0.10 3.43
N MET A 278 -1.52 0.63 2.49
CA MET A 278 -1.05 0.63 1.11
C MET A 278 -0.69 2.03 0.67
N GLY A 279 0.21 2.16 -0.29
CA GLY A 279 0.54 3.44 -0.91
C GLY A 279 1.19 3.27 -2.27
N TRP A 280 0.94 4.26 -3.14
CA TRP A 280 1.51 4.33 -4.48
C TRP A 280 2.82 5.11 -4.48
N HIS A 281 3.83 4.57 -5.11
CA HIS A 281 5.09 5.24 -5.44
C HIS A 281 5.21 5.36 -6.97
N GLY A 282 5.38 6.58 -7.43
CA GLY A 282 5.61 6.91 -8.84
C GLY A 282 6.71 7.94 -8.96
N ALA A 283 7.13 8.22 -10.19
CA ALA A 283 8.16 9.21 -10.45
C ALA A 283 7.80 10.60 -9.92
N PRO A 284 8.73 11.33 -9.30
CA PRO A 284 8.49 12.67 -8.80
C PRO A 284 8.22 13.66 -9.94
N PHE A 285 7.48 14.74 -9.62
CA PHE A 285 7.16 15.83 -10.55
C PHE A 285 8.24 16.95 -10.47
N ASN A 286 9.48 16.58 -10.67
CA ASN A 286 10.66 17.45 -10.52
C ASN A 286 11.23 17.96 -11.85
N GLY A 287 10.59 17.63 -12.98
CA GLY A 287 11.05 18.00 -14.32
C GLY A 287 12.32 17.27 -14.80
N ALA A 288 12.85 16.32 -14.03
CA ALA A 288 14.02 15.53 -14.39
C ALA A 288 13.67 14.35 -15.30
N ASP A 289 14.69 13.69 -15.86
CA ASP A 289 14.53 12.40 -16.53
C ASP A 289 14.32 11.30 -15.49
N ASN A 290 13.09 10.82 -15.42
CA ASN A 290 12.65 9.82 -14.46
C ASN A 290 12.45 8.43 -15.09
N ARG A 291 13.10 8.11 -16.21
CA ARG A 291 12.98 6.80 -16.89
C ARG A 291 13.38 5.60 -16.04
N HIS A 292 14.10 5.81 -14.95
CA HIS A 292 14.46 4.77 -13.97
C HIS A 292 13.31 4.37 -13.06
N TRP A 293 12.26 5.19 -12.95
CA TRP A 293 11.10 4.90 -12.13
C TRP A 293 10.16 3.91 -12.79
N GLN A 294 9.64 3.00 -11.98
CA GLN A 294 8.51 2.13 -12.30
C GLN A 294 7.42 2.35 -11.26
N LEU A 295 6.21 2.68 -11.70
CA LEU A 295 5.03 2.78 -10.84
C LEU A 295 4.84 1.48 -10.06
N HIS A 296 4.58 1.59 -8.75
CA HIS A 296 4.25 0.43 -7.92
C HIS A 296 3.45 0.85 -6.69
N ALA A 297 2.73 -0.11 -6.11
CA ALA A 297 2.08 0.06 -4.81
C ALA A 297 2.60 -0.97 -3.82
N HIS A 298 2.90 -0.48 -2.62
CA HIS A 298 3.22 -1.32 -1.47
C HIS A 298 1.95 -1.64 -0.69
N PHE A 299 1.85 -2.87 -0.17
CA PHE A 299 0.87 -3.28 0.80
C PHE A 299 1.58 -3.89 2.01
N TYR A 300 1.48 -3.24 3.15
CA TYR A 300 2.07 -3.69 4.41
C TYR A 300 0.98 -4.22 5.33
N THR A 301 1.15 -5.42 5.85
CA THR A 301 0.10 -6.16 6.55
C THR A 301 0.56 -6.64 7.93
N PRO A 302 -0.23 -6.42 9.01
CA PRO A 302 0.19 -6.79 10.36
C PRO A 302 -0.18 -8.24 10.73
N LEU A 303 -1.14 -8.88 10.06
CA LEU A 303 -1.62 -10.21 10.43
C LEU A 303 -0.64 -11.30 10.03
N LEU A 304 -0.36 -12.24 10.94
CA LEU A 304 0.66 -13.26 10.72
C LEU A 304 0.08 -14.69 10.62
N ARG A 305 -0.72 -15.11 11.58
CA ARG A 305 -1.19 -16.51 11.71
C ARG A 305 -2.70 -16.66 11.68
N SER A 306 -3.42 -15.62 12.07
CA SER A 306 -4.88 -15.56 12.14
C SER A 306 -5.33 -14.12 12.11
N ALA A 307 -6.64 -13.90 12.05
CA ALA A 307 -7.25 -12.58 12.08
C ALA A 307 -6.91 -11.73 13.32
N SER A 308 -6.46 -12.37 14.41
CA SER A 308 -6.16 -11.71 15.70
C SER A 308 -4.68 -11.71 16.07
N VAL A 309 -3.81 -12.47 15.39
CA VAL A 309 -2.37 -12.51 15.67
C VAL A 309 -1.62 -11.51 14.82
N ARG A 310 -1.25 -10.40 15.45
CA ARG A 310 -0.54 -9.28 14.80
C ARG A 310 0.97 -9.39 14.99
N LYS A 311 1.71 -8.96 13.99
CA LYS A 311 3.15 -8.75 14.05
C LYS A 311 3.43 -7.26 14.00
N PHE A 312 4.22 -6.81 14.96
CA PHE A 312 4.75 -5.45 14.98
C PHE A 312 6.25 -5.46 14.71
N MET A 313 6.77 -4.38 14.18
CA MET A 313 8.21 -4.13 14.12
C MET A 313 8.67 -3.64 15.49
N VAL A 314 9.33 -4.50 16.26
CA VAL A 314 9.75 -4.22 17.66
C VAL A 314 11.09 -4.88 17.95
N GLY A 315 11.74 -4.48 19.03
CA GLY A 315 12.98 -5.09 19.49
C GLY A 315 14.06 -5.14 18.41
N TYR A 316 14.43 -6.35 17.98
CA TYR A 316 15.46 -6.54 16.97
C TYR A 316 15.20 -5.80 15.66
N GLU A 317 13.94 -5.80 15.19
CA GLU A 317 13.58 -5.15 13.92
C GLU A 317 13.76 -3.63 13.97
N MET A 318 13.47 -2.99 15.10
CA MET A 318 13.66 -1.56 15.29
C MET A 318 15.12 -1.17 15.57
N LEU A 319 15.90 -2.07 16.21
CA LEU A 319 17.24 -1.78 16.68
C LEU A 319 18.34 -2.27 15.73
N ALA A 320 18.04 -3.21 14.85
CA ALA A 320 19.01 -3.84 13.97
C ALA A 320 18.51 -3.92 12.52
N GLU A 321 17.73 -4.92 12.17
CA GLU A 321 17.19 -5.08 10.81
C GLU A 321 15.84 -5.83 10.84
N ALA A 322 15.03 -5.62 9.82
CA ALA A 322 13.75 -6.33 9.67
C ALA A 322 13.96 -7.85 9.70
N GLN A 323 13.06 -8.58 10.39
CA GLN A 323 13.15 -10.03 10.54
C GLN A 323 11.81 -10.69 10.21
N ARG A 324 11.85 -11.83 9.52
CA ARG A 324 10.68 -12.59 9.10
C ARG A 324 10.86 -14.08 9.34
N ASP A 325 9.80 -14.74 9.86
CA ASP A 325 9.73 -16.20 10.00
C ASP A 325 9.05 -16.83 8.76
N LEU A 326 7.96 -16.19 8.27
CA LEU A 326 7.25 -16.59 7.07
C LEU A 326 8.01 -16.15 5.83
N THR A 327 8.37 -17.08 4.95
CA THR A 327 9.06 -16.71 3.71
C THR A 327 8.11 -16.09 2.69
N ALA A 328 8.64 -15.35 1.73
CA ALA A 328 7.85 -14.74 0.65
C ALA A 328 7.10 -15.80 -0.17
N GLU A 329 7.74 -16.94 -0.44
CA GLU A 329 7.17 -18.07 -1.17
C GLU A 329 5.97 -18.67 -0.42
N GLN A 330 6.13 -18.94 0.87
CA GLN A 330 5.05 -19.46 1.73
C GLN A 330 3.87 -18.48 1.87
N ALA A 331 4.16 -17.19 1.98
CA ALA A 331 3.13 -16.15 2.03
C ALA A 331 2.34 -16.08 0.72
N ALA A 332 3.03 -16.11 -0.42
CA ALA A 332 2.42 -16.11 -1.74
C ALA A 332 1.58 -17.37 -1.99
N GLU A 333 2.08 -18.54 -1.60
CA GLU A 333 1.34 -19.80 -1.69
C GLU A 333 0.02 -19.74 -0.92
N ARG A 334 0.04 -19.25 0.32
CA ARG A 334 -1.16 -19.10 1.15
C ARG A 334 -2.16 -18.11 0.55
N LEU A 335 -1.69 -16.99 -0.02
CA LEU A 335 -2.57 -16.03 -0.70
C LEU A 335 -3.14 -16.60 -2.00
N ARG A 336 -2.39 -17.42 -2.75
CA ARG A 336 -2.92 -18.10 -3.94
C ARG A 336 -3.92 -19.20 -3.63
N ALA A 337 -3.78 -19.85 -2.48
CA ALA A 337 -4.66 -20.95 -2.05
C ALA A 337 -6.10 -20.51 -1.74
N VAL A 338 -6.33 -19.23 -1.47
CA VAL A 338 -7.68 -18.69 -1.25
C VAL A 338 -8.27 -18.13 -2.55
N SER A 339 -9.62 -18.09 -2.62
CA SER A 339 -10.36 -17.52 -3.75
C SER A 339 -10.01 -16.04 -3.96
N ASP A 340 -10.10 -15.58 -5.20
CA ASP A 340 -10.09 -14.16 -5.57
C ASP A 340 -11.50 -13.54 -5.67
N ILE A 341 -12.54 -14.34 -5.36
CA ILE A 341 -13.92 -13.86 -5.11
C ILE A 341 -14.06 -13.69 -3.61
N HIS A 342 -14.54 -12.53 -3.17
CA HIS A 342 -14.66 -12.21 -1.75
C HIS A 342 -15.60 -13.17 -1.03
N TYR A 343 -15.26 -13.62 0.19
CA TYR A 343 -16.00 -14.65 0.93
C TYR A 343 -17.48 -14.29 1.21
N ARG A 344 -17.79 -13.00 1.36
CA ARG A 344 -19.18 -12.52 1.52
C ARG A 344 -20.00 -12.61 0.23
N GLU A 345 -19.36 -12.41 -0.95
CA GLU A 345 -20.01 -12.57 -2.25
C GLU A 345 -20.29 -14.06 -2.54
N ALA A 346 -19.35 -14.94 -2.20
CA ALA A 346 -19.51 -16.39 -2.38
C ALA A 346 -20.64 -16.97 -1.51
N GLY A 347 -20.79 -16.47 -0.26
CA GLY A 347 -21.86 -16.90 0.64
C GLY A 347 -23.28 -16.39 0.25
N ALA A 348 -23.38 -15.35 -0.56
CA ALA A 348 -24.66 -14.82 -1.04
C ALA A 348 -25.21 -15.59 -2.27
N GLN A 349 -24.39 -16.42 -2.92
CA GLN A 349 -24.75 -17.23 -4.09
C GLN A 349 -25.07 -18.70 -3.74
N ALA A 350 -24.84 -19.11 -2.50
CA ALA A 350 -25.12 -20.45 -1.97
C ALA A 350 -26.44 -20.44 -1.17
#